data_591e1ec184d79898d085ea10799b6f8a
#
_entry.id   591e1ec184d79898d085ea10799b6f8a
#
_cell.length_a   1.000
_cell.length_b   1.000
_cell.length_c   1.000
_cell.angle_alpha   90.00
_cell.angle_beta   90.00
_cell.angle_gamma   90.00
#
_symmetry.space_group_name_H-M   'P 1'
#
loop_
_entity.id
_entity.type
_entity.pdbx_description
1 polymer ?
#
loop_
_entity_poly.entity_id
_entity_poly.type
_entity_poly.pdbx_seq_one_letter_code
_entity_poly.pdbx_strand_id
1 'polypeptide(L)'
;RARLDEMSDRLGCQVHTVIVQVGVGSNLEARARNARLGVLGPNAATGHTADDRAEGVVLAMLRGAGPWGLAGMIRGVGKPLLDLRRAETVELCAALGLRTVDDPTNAAPKHLRNRVRREVLPLLGELNERDPVPQLVRLADHQRELANLLDEQSAGVDPTDGGGLIAVERPVAVAAIRRWWRIETGEIHPPDHRAL
;
A
#
# COMPACT_ATOMS: atom_id res chain seq x y z
N ARG A 1 -20.07 17.17 4.63
CA ARG A 1 -21.13 16.35 5.21
C ARG A 1 -22.31 16.19 4.24
N ALA A 2 -22.91 17.26 3.72
CA ALA A 2 -24.08 17.18 2.81
C ALA A 2 -23.91 16.19 1.61
N ARG A 3 -22.70 16.05 1.06
CA ARG A 3 -22.44 15.06 -0.02
C ARG A 3 -22.42 13.61 0.45
N LEU A 4 -21.96 13.38 1.68
CA LEU A 4 -21.99 12.04 2.27
C LEU A 4 -23.43 11.62 2.58
N ASP A 5 -24.24 12.57 3.05
CA ASP A 5 -25.66 12.33 3.31
C ASP A 5 -26.42 12.03 2.01
N GLU A 6 -26.16 12.80 0.91
CA GLU A 6 -26.71 12.52 -0.42
C GLU A 6 -26.32 11.11 -0.94
N MET A 7 -25.07 10.71 -0.75
CA MET A 7 -24.61 9.38 -1.14
C MET A 7 -25.23 8.27 -0.30
N SER A 8 -25.38 8.53 1.01
CA SER A 8 -26.06 7.64 1.95
C SER A 8 -27.47 7.31 1.48
N ASP A 9 -28.26 8.35 1.16
CA ASP A 9 -29.62 8.21 0.70
C ASP A 9 -29.71 7.45 -0.65
N ARG A 10 -28.81 7.74 -1.59
CA ARG A 10 -28.77 7.08 -2.90
C ARG A 10 -28.35 5.61 -2.85
N LEU A 11 -27.46 5.25 -1.95
CA LEU A 11 -26.87 3.91 -1.86
C LEU A 11 -27.51 3.07 -0.74
N GLY A 12 -28.42 3.63 0.06
CA GLY A 12 -29.02 2.96 1.20
C GLY A 12 -28.01 2.55 2.27
N CYS A 13 -26.90 3.30 2.39
CA CYS A 13 -25.85 2.99 3.37
C CYS A 13 -25.86 3.99 4.53
N GLN A 14 -25.36 3.57 5.69
CA GLN A 14 -25.19 4.44 6.85
C GLN A 14 -23.86 5.19 6.79
N VAL A 15 -23.87 6.48 7.13
CA VAL A 15 -22.65 7.30 7.25
C VAL A 15 -22.28 7.46 8.71
N HIS A 16 -21.09 7.00 9.07
CA HIS A 16 -20.49 7.19 10.37
C HIS A 16 -19.36 8.20 10.29
N THR A 17 -19.38 9.22 11.13
CA THR A 17 -18.32 10.22 11.25
C THR A 17 -17.57 10.01 12.56
N VAL A 18 -16.27 9.77 12.48
CA VAL A 18 -15.41 9.61 13.66
C VAL A 18 -14.33 10.70 13.63
N ILE A 19 -14.17 11.39 14.77
CA ILE A 19 -13.08 12.34 14.96
C ILE A 19 -11.91 11.59 15.57
N VAL A 20 -10.75 11.62 14.88
CA VAL A 20 -9.51 11.00 15.36
C VAL A 20 -8.52 12.08 15.79
N GLN A 21 -7.88 11.87 16.93
CA GLN A 21 -6.78 12.72 17.38
C GLN A 21 -5.47 12.20 16.80
N VAL A 22 -4.77 13.08 16.11
CA VAL A 22 -3.43 12.78 15.58
C VAL A 22 -2.42 13.42 16.53
N GLY A 23 -1.71 12.59 17.31
CA GLY A 23 -0.72 13.08 18.28
C GLY A 23 0.34 14.00 17.66
N VAL A 24 1.09 14.74 18.47
CA VAL A 24 2.19 15.62 18.04
C VAL A 24 3.47 14.81 17.76
N GLY A 25 4.31 15.25 16.79
CA GLY A 25 5.60 14.63 16.45
C GLY A 25 5.88 14.65 14.94
N SER A 26 7.01 14.06 14.55
CA SER A 26 7.41 13.92 13.14
C SER A 26 6.44 13.00 12.37
N ASN A 27 6.47 13.10 11.03
CA ASN A 27 5.69 12.25 10.12
C ASN A 27 4.17 12.28 10.35
N LEU A 28 3.59 13.47 10.29
CA LEU A 28 2.14 13.71 10.47
C LEU A 28 1.29 12.81 9.58
N GLU A 29 1.71 12.56 8.33
CA GLU A 29 0.96 11.76 7.36
C GLU A 29 0.82 10.30 7.81
N ALA A 30 1.93 9.68 8.26
CA ALA A 30 1.90 8.30 8.75
C ALA A 30 1.04 8.19 10.01
N ARG A 31 1.12 9.15 10.93
CA ARG A 31 0.30 9.16 12.15
C ARG A 31 -1.18 9.35 11.84
N ALA A 32 -1.51 10.28 10.95
CA ALA A 32 -2.89 10.49 10.50
C ALA A 32 -3.45 9.24 9.79
N ARG A 33 -2.61 8.56 9.00
CA ARG A 33 -2.97 7.28 8.38
C ARG A 33 -3.24 6.21 9.44
N ASN A 34 -2.35 6.05 10.42
CA ASN A 34 -2.51 5.05 11.48
C ASN A 34 -3.73 5.33 12.36
N ALA A 35 -3.95 6.58 12.75
CA ALA A 35 -5.14 6.98 13.49
C ALA A 35 -6.43 6.68 12.72
N ARG A 36 -6.45 6.94 11.40
CA ARG A 36 -7.59 6.61 10.54
C ARG A 36 -7.79 5.09 10.42
N LEU A 37 -6.73 4.31 10.23
CA LEU A 37 -6.82 2.86 10.13
C LEU A 37 -7.24 2.22 11.45
N GLY A 38 -6.86 2.79 12.59
CA GLY A 38 -7.24 2.29 13.91
C GLY A 38 -8.73 2.38 14.22
N VAL A 39 -9.47 3.28 13.55
CA VAL A 39 -10.94 3.39 13.71
C VAL A 39 -11.71 2.63 12.63
N LEU A 40 -11.03 2.19 11.59
CA LEU A 40 -11.62 1.33 10.56
C LEU A 40 -11.57 -0.12 11.06
N GLY A 41 -12.69 -0.80 11.02
CA GLY A 41 -12.71 -2.23 11.35
C GLY A 41 -11.88 -3.07 10.37
N PRO A 42 -11.56 -4.32 10.72
CA PRO A 42 -10.70 -5.19 9.92
C PRO A 42 -11.25 -5.48 8.51
N ASN A 43 -12.55 -5.34 8.31
CA ASN A 43 -13.24 -5.55 7.04
C ASN A 43 -13.44 -4.25 6.23
N ALA A 44 -12.82 -3.15 6.64
CA ALA A 44 -12.99 -1.87 5.94
C ALA A 44 -12.39 -1.93 4.53
N ALA A 45 -13.20 -1.59 3.54
CA ALA A 45 -12.74 -1.42 2.17
C ALA A 45 -12.17 0.00 1.95
N THR A 46 -11.13 0.09 1.14
CA THR A 46 -10.48 1.36 0.79
C THR A 46 -10.44 1.53 -0.73
N GLY A 47 -10.60 2.75 -1.21
CA GLY A 47 -10.66 3.10 -2.64
C GLY A 47 -9.29 3.18 -3.32
N HIS A 48 -8.33 2.33 -2.97
CA HIS A 48 -7.04 2.29 -3.66
C HIS A 48 -7.21 1.66 -5.04
N THR A 49 -6.50 2.25 -6.02
CA THR A 49 -6.52 1.85 -7.43
C THR A 49 -5.17 1.26 -7.87
N ALA A 50 -5.08 0.79 -9.12
CA ALA A 50 -3.84 0.34 -9.75
C ALA A 50 -2.79 1.46 -9.77
N ASP A 51 -3.22 2.71 -9.97
CA ASP A 51 -2.33 3.88 -9.91
C ASP A 51 -1.71 4.03 -8.51
N ASP A 52 -2.49 3.86 -7.44
CA ASP A 52 -1.97 3.91 -6.06
C ASP A 52 -0.98 2.77 -5.78
N ARG A 53 -1.20 1.61 -6.41
CA ARG A 53 -0.29 0.47 -6.32
C ARG A 53 1.03 0.77 -7.01
N ALA A 54 1.01 1.31 -8.22
CA ALA A 54 2.19 1.73 -8.97
C ALA A 54 3.00 2.81 -8.21
N GLU A 55 2.32 3.82 -7.65
CA GLU A 55 2.94 4.81 -6.78
C GLU A 55 3.67 4.15 -5.59
N GLY A 56 3.02 3.16 -4.97
CA GLY A 56 3.58 2.38 -3.87
C GLY A 56 4.85 1.62 -4.25
N VAL A 57 4.89 1.03 -5.45
CA VAL A 57 6.08 0.33 -5.99
C VAL A 57 7.24 1.29 -6.16
N VAL A 58 7.02 2.44 -6.80
CA VAL A 58 8.08 3.46 -6.97
C VAL A 58 8.61 3.93 -5.63
N LEU A 59 7.72 4.21 -4.66
CA LEU A 59 8.12 4.59 -3.31
C LEU A 59 8.91 3.48 -2.58
N ALA A 60 8.58 2.22 -2.81
CA ALA A 60 9.31 1.09 -2.27
C ALA A 60 10.71 0.95 -2.89
N MET A 61 10.81 1.13 -4.21
CA MET A 61 12.10 1.16 -4.93
C MET A 61 13.03 2.25 -4.39
N LEU A 62 12.52 3.46 -4.20
CA LEU A 62 13.31 4.58 -3.65
C LEU A 62 13.84 4.32 -2.22
N ARG A 63 13.22 3.42 -1.48
CA ARG A 63 13.67 2.98 -0.15
C ARG A 63 14.58 1.74 -0.19
N GLY A 64 14.88 1.20 -1.37
CA GLY A 64 15.64 -0.04 -1.49
C GLY A 64 14.89 -1.27 -0.97
N ALA A 65 13.56 -1.28 -1.06
CA ALA A 65 12.75 -2.39 -0.54
C ALA A 65 12.98 -3.67 -1.34
N GLY A 66 13.06 -4.80 -0.63
CA GLY A 66 13.07 -6.14 -1.22
C GLY A 66 11.65 -6.64 -1.62
N PRO A 67 11.52 -7.96 -1.92
CA PRO A 67 10.30 -8.53 -2.49
C PRO A 67 9.01 -8.17 -1.72
N TRP A 68 9.01 -8.29 -0.41
CA TRP A 68 7.83 -7.99 0.41
C TRP A 68 7.37 -6.52 0.31
N GLY A 69 8.31 -5.58 0.26
CA GLY A 69 7.98 -4.16 0.11
C GLY A 69 7.53 -3.81 -1.30
N LEU A 70 8.18 -4.36 -2.33
CA LEU A 70 7.83 -4.16 -3.73
C LEU A 70 6.51 -4.82 -4.12
N ALA A 71 6.15 -5.94 -3.49
CA ALA A 71 4.85 -6.60 -3.64
C ALA A 71 3.66 -5.67 -3.34
N GLY A 72 3.88 -4.63 -2.56
CA GLY A 72 2.92 -3.56 -2.34
C GLY A 72 1.58 -4.02 -1.75
N MET A 73 0.50 -3.38 -2.16
CA MET A 73 -0.85 -3.68 -1.69
C MET A 73 -1.34 -5.03 -2.23
N ILE A 74 -2.04 -5.76 -1.36
CA ILE A 74 -2.64 -7.07 -1.69
C ILE A 74 -4.06 -6.86 -2.18
N ARG A 75 -4.45 -7.58 -3.25
CA ARG A 75 -5.82 -7.70 -3.72
C ARG A 75 -6.69 -8.37 -2.66
N GLY A 76 -7.95 -8.02 -2.61
CA GLY A 76 -8.92 -8.62 -1.72
C GLY A 76 -10.09 -7.72 -1.38
N VAL A 77 -10.97 -8.20 -0.54
CA VAL A 77 -12.22 -7.51 -0.14
C VAL A 77 -11.95 -6.09 0.40
N GLY A 78 -10.84 -5.90 1.11
CA GLY A 78 -10.45 -4.59 1.63
C GLY A 78 -9.96 -3.58 0.57
N LYS A 79 -9.78 -4.00 -0.69
CA LYS A 79 -9.32 -3.14 -1.80
C LYS A 79 -10.00 -3.51 -3.12
N PRO A 80 -11.32 -3.34 -3.22
CA PRO A 80 -12.10 -3.80 -4.37
C PRO A 80 -11.76 -3.08 -5.68
N LEU A 81 -11.16 -1.90 -5.63
CA LEU A 81 -10.84 -1.09 -6.81
C LEU A 81 -9.36 -1.22 -7.24
N LEU A 82 -8.59 -2.14 -6.64
CA LEU A 82 -7.14 -2.18 -6.82
C LEU A 82 -6.70 -2.55 -8.25
N ASP A 83 -7.57 -3.17 -9.03
CA ASP A 83 -7.32 -3.52 -10.43
C ASP A 83 -7.84 -2.46 -11.42
N LEU A 84 -8.60 -1.48 -10.94
CA LEU A 84 -9.08 -0.37 -11.75
C LEU A 84 -8.08 0.78 -11.78
N ARG A 85 -8.03 1.46 -12.93
CA ARG A 85 -7.30 2.72 -13.07
C ARG A 85 -8.08 3.86 -12.41
N ARG A 86 -7.38 4.89 -11.98
CA ARG A 86 -8.03 6.10 -11.45
C ARG A 86 -8.95 6.74 -12.48
N ALA A 87 -8.58 6.76 -13.76
CA ALA A 87 -9.41 7.27 -14.84
C ALA A 87 -10.74 6.51 -14.91
N GLU A 88 -10.71 5.17 -14.86
CA GLU A 88 -11.90 4.32 -14.89
C GLU A 88 -12.82 4.59 -13.68
N THR A 89 -12.25 4.84 -12.49
CA THR A 89 -13.06 5.20 -11.32
C THR A 89 -13.71 6.58 -11.46
N VAL A 90 -13.06 7.53 -12.11
CA VAL A 90 -13.62 8.86 -12.41
C VAL A 90 -14.76 8.73 -13.42
N GLU A 91 -14.58 7.94 -14.49
CA GLU A 91 -15.60 7.66 -15.49
C GLU A 91 -16.82 6.96 -14.88
N LEU A 92 -16.59 5.99 -14.00
CA LEU A 92 -17.67 5.32 -13.27
C LEU A 92 -18.46 6.30 -12.40
N CYS A 93 -17.77 7.19 -11.66
CA CYS A 93 -18.44 8.22 -10.89
C CYS A 93 -19.28 9.14 -11.76
N ALA A 94 -18.76 9.54 -12.93
CA ALA A 94 -19.49 10.37 -13.88
C ALA A 94 -20.72 9.64 -14.45
N ALA A 95 -20.58 8.38 -14.85
CA ALA A 95 -21.66 7.55 -15.37
C ALA A 95 -22.79 7.34 -14.33
N LEU A 96 -22.43 7.22 -13.06
CA LEU A 96 -23.38 7.11 -11.94
C LEU A 96 -23.92 8.47 -11.48
N GLY A 97 -23.52 9.59 -12.07
CA GLY A 97 -23.90 10.94 -11.66
C GLY A 97 -23.41 11.29 -10.24
N LEU A 98 -22.32 10.67 -9.78
CA LEU A 98 -21.73 10.95 -8.48
C LEU A 98 -20.84 12.19 -8.57
N ARG A 99 -21.03 13.13 -7.66
CA ARG A 99 -20.17 14.32 -7.57
C ARG A 99 -18.91 13.99 -6.76
N THR A 100 -17.76 13.98 -7.42
CA THR A 100 -16.46 13.83 -6.76
C THR A 100 -16.07 15.10 -6.01
N VAL A 101 -15.29 14.95 -4.93
CA VAL A 101 -14.69 16.07 -4.18
C VAL A 101 -13.22 16.12 -4.53
N ASP A 102 -12.80 17.28 -5.02
CA ASP A 102 -11.37 17.54 -5.22
C ASP A 102 -10.79 18.06 -3.89
N ASP A 103 -9.94 17.25 -3.26
CA ASP A 103 -9.27 17.63 -2.03
C ASP A 103 -8.00 18.44 -2.38
N PRO A 104 -7.91 19.72 -1.98
CA PRO A 104 -6.74 20.56 -2.27
C PRO A 104 -5.41 19.98 -1.77
N THR A 105 -5.44 19.10 -0.75
CA THR A 105 -4.23 18.44 -0.24
C THR A 105 -3.63 17.45 -1.25
N ASN A 106 -4.43 16.93 -2.20
CA ASN A 106 -3.97 16.11 -3.32
C ASN A 106 -3.07 16.89 -4.28
N ALA A 107 -3.15 18.22 -4.26
CA ALA A 107 -2.36 19.12 -5.10
C ALA A 107 -1.02 19.51 -4.45
N ALA A 108 -0.84 19.32 -3.14
CA ALA A 108 0.33 19.80 -2.42
C ALA A 108 1.61 19.07 -2.88
N PRO A 109 2.62 19.79 -3.44
CA PRO A 109 3.87 19.19 -3.93
C PRO A 109 4.76 18.68 -2.78
N LYS A 110 4.40 18.97 -1.55
CA LYS A 110 5.16 18.63 -0.34
C LYS A 110 5.22 17.12 -0.06
N HIS A 111 4.30 16.35 -0.63
CA HIS A 111 4.23 14.90 -0.40
C HIS A 111 4.94 14.13 -1.50
N LEU A 112 5.90 13.28 -1.13
CA LEU A 112 6.67 12.46 -2.07
C LEU A 112 5.76 11.63 -3.01
N ARG A 113 4.63 11.15 -2.50
CA ARG A 113 3.64 10.41 -3.29
C ARG A 113 3.02 11.25 -4.40
N ASN A 114 2.74 12.53 -4.13
CA ASN A 114 2.22 13.46 -5.15
C ASN A 114 3.27 13.74 -6.23
N ARG A 115 4.55 13.82 -5.84
CA ARG A 115 5.66 13.95 -6.80
C ARG A 115 5.81 12.70 -7.67
N VAL A 116 5.75 11.51 -7.08
CA VAL A 116 5.76 10.26 -7.86
C VAL A 116 4.64 10.27 -8.91
N ARG A 117 3.42 10.63 -8.52
CA ARG A 117 2.27 10.69 -9.41
C ARG A 117 2.43 11.70 -10.55
N ARG A 118 2.96 12.89 -10.26
CA ARG A 118 2.97 14.03 -11.19
C ARG A 118 4.26 14.17 -11.99
N GLU A 119 5.36 13.67 -11.46
CA GLU A 119 6.69 13.83 -12.07
C GLU A 119 7.24 12.49 -12.55
N VAL A 120 7.29 11.47 -11.65
CA VAL A 120 8.02 10.22 -11.94
C VAL A 120 7.22 9.30 -12.87
N LEU A 121 5.93 9.05 -12.58
CA LEU A 121 5.13 8.18 -13.44
C LEU A 121 4.97 8.74 -14.87
N PRO A 122 4.69 10.05 -15.08
CA PRO A 122 4.69 10.61 -16.42
C PRO A 122 6.05 10.47 -17.12
N LEU A 123 7.16 10.78 -16.43
CA LEU A 123 8.51 10.63 -16.98
C LEU A 123 8.81 9.19 -17.41
N LEU A 124 8.45 8.21 -16.58
CA LEU A 124 8.59 6.79 -16.94
C LEU A 124 7.74 6.43 -18.18
N GLY A 125 6.57 7.04 -18.31
CA GLY A 125 5.71 6.88 -19.48
C GLY A 125 6.34 7.45 -20.75
N GLU A 126 6.91 8.64 -20.67
CA GLU A 126 7.62 9.28 -21.77
C GLU A 126 8.84 8.48 -22.23
N LEU A 127 9.67 8.03 -21.28
CA LEU A 127 10.89 7.26 -21.57
C LEU A 127 10.60 5.89 -22.20
N ASN A 128 9.50 5.27 -21.83
CA ASN A 128 9.14 3.93 -22.30
C ASN A 128 8.08 3.94 -23.42
N GLU A 129 7.59 5.12 -23.82
CA GLU A 129 6.50 5.32 -24.79
C GLU A 129 5.23 4.49 -24.48
N ARG A 130 5.03 4.18 -23.20
CA ARG A 130 3.92 3.35 -22.69
C ARG A 130 3.52 3.78 -21.29
N ASP A 131 2.26 3.50 -20.94
CA ASP A 131 1.79 3.67 -19.58
C ASP A 131 2.59 2.79 -18.60
N PRO A 132 3.30 3.37 -17.61
CA PRO A 132 4.13 2.60 -16.69
C PRO A 132 3.32 1.85 -15.63
N VAL A 133 2.04 2.20 -15.40
CA VAL A 133 1.23 1.63 -14.30
C VAL A 133 1.04 0.13 -14.47
N PRO A 134 0.63 -0.42 -15.64
CA PRO A 134 0.51 -1.87 -15.81
C PRO A 134 1.82 -2.63 -15.59
N GLN A 135 2.96 -2.06 -15.98
CA GLN A 135 4.27 -2.68 -15.79
C GLN A 135 4.67 -2.73 -14.32
N LEU A 136 4.46 -1.62 -13.58
CA LEU A 136 4.74 -1.55 -12.15
C LEU A 136 3.81 -2.47 -11.34
N VAL A 137 2.55 -2.58 -11.73
CA VAL A 137 1.60 -3.52 -11.13
C VAL A 137 2.06 -4.96 -11.35
N ARG A 138 2.48 -5.30 -12.57
CA ARG A 138 3.03 -6.63 -12.91
C ARG A 138 4.32 -6.95 -12.13
N LEU A 139 5.21 -5.95 -12.00
CA LEU A 139 6.40 -6.09 -11.15
C LEU A 139 6.00 -6.42 -9.71
N ALA A 140 5.02 -5.72 -9.15
CA ALA A 140 4.52 -6.00 -7.79
C ALA A 140 3.94 -7.42 -7.67
N ASP A 141 3.26 -7.93 -8.69
CA ASP A 141 2.73 -9.30 -8.70
C ASP A 141 3.87 -10.34 -8.68
N HIS A 142 4.86 -10.20 -9.54
CA HIS A 142 6.04 -11.07 -9.53
C HIS A 142 6.79 -11.02 -8.19
N GLN A 143 6.92 -9.82 -7.60
CA GLN A 143 7.55 -9.68 -6.28
C GLN A 143 6.71 -10.34 -5.17
N ARG A 144 5.38 -10.37 -5.32
CA ARG A 144 4.48 -11.09 -4.42
C ARG A 144 4.70 -12.59 -4.49
N GLU A 145 4.80 -13.15 -5.68
CA GLU A 145 5.07 -14.57 -5.91
C GLU A 145 6.41 -14.97 -5.28
N LEU A 146 7.45 -14.17 -5.51
CA LEU A 146 8.76 -14.38 -4.90
C LEU A 146 8.73 -14.30 -3.37
N ALA A 147 8.03 -13.31 -2.82
CA ALA A 147 7.87 -13.15 -1.37
C ALA A 147 7.15 -14.37 -0.75
N ASN A 148 6.09 -14.86 -1.41
CA ASN A 148 5.36 -16.05 -0.95
C ASN A 148 6.24 -17.31 -0.97
N LEU A 149 7.02 -17.51 -2.04
CA LEU A 149 7.96 -18.63 -2.14
C LEU A 149 8.99 -18.59 -1.02
N LEU A 150 9.55 -17.42 -0.71
CA LEU A 150 10.50 -17.26 0.40
C LEU A 150 9.84 -17.50 1.77
N ASP A 151 8.62 -17.02 1.96
CA ASP A 151 7.85 -17.24 3.18
C ASP A 151 7.56 -18.77 3.36
N GLU A 152 7.22 -19.50 2.30
CA GLU A 152 7.02 -20.94 2.29
C GLU A 152 8.32 -21.71 2.62
N GLN A 153 9.42 -21.39 1.94
CA GLN A 153 10.71 -22.03 2.17
C GLN A 153 11.25 -21.78 3.57
N SER A 154 10.93 -20.64 4.16
CA SER A 154 11.35 -20.30 5.52
C SER A 154 10.46 -20.89 6.62
N ALA A 155 9.36 -21.56 6.27
CA ALA A 155 8.35 -22.00 7.26
C ALA A 155 8.90 -22.95 8.34
N GLY A 156 9.86 -23.80 7.99
CA GLY A 156 10.52 -24.75 8.90
C GLY A 156 11.80 -24.22 9.56
N VAL A 157 12.22 -22.99 9.29
CA VAL A 157 13.44 -22.41 9.86
C VAL A 157 13.12 -21.74 11.19
N ASP A 158 13.81 -22.16 12.26
CA ASP A 158 13.73 -21.51 13.55
C ASP A 158 14.58 -20.24 13.55
N PRO A 159 13.97 -19.05 13.65
CA PRO A 159 14.69 -17.77 13.60
C PRO A 159 15.53 -17.48 14.86
N THR A 160 15.35 -18.28 15.94
CA THR A 160 16.13 -18.16 17.18
C THR A 160 17.33 -19.11 17.20
N ASP A 161 17.42 -20.07 16.29
CA ASP A 161 18.56 -20.94 16.10
C ASP A 161 19.55 -20.35 15.09
N GLY A 162 20.64 -19.76 15.56
CA GLY A 162 21.70 -19.20 14.71
C GLY A 162 22.34 -20.24 13.80
N GLY A 163 22.47 -21.51 14.23
CA GLY A 163 22.99 -22.60 13.41
C GLY A 163 22.05 -22.91 12.24
N GLY A 164 20.74 -23.02 12.50
CA GLY A 164 19.72 -23.21 11.49
C GLY A 164 19.65 -22.06 10.48
N LEU A 165 19.80 -20.82 10.94
CA LEU A 165 19.83 -19.64 10.06
C LEU A 165 21.04 -19.62 9.12
N ILE A 166 22.22 -20.06 9.58
CA ILE A 166 23.44 -20.13 8.76
C ILE A 166 23.37 -21.30 7.77
N ALA A 167 22.63 -22.36 8.07
CA ALA A 167 22.49 -23.54 7.24
C ALA A 167 21.61 -23.33 5.99
N VAL A 168 20.83 -22.24 5.94
CA VAL A 168 19.95 -21.93 4.81
C VAL A 168 20.47 -20.75 4.01
N GLU A 169 19.99 -20.62 2.76
CA GLU A 169 20.30 -19.47 1.92
C GLU A 169 19.84 -18.15 2.57
N ARG A 170 20.66 -17.10 2.45
CA ARG A 170 20.41 -15.79 3.07
C ARG A 170 18.98 -15.27 2.86
N PRO A 171 18.36 -15.32 1.65
CA PRO A 171 16.98 -14.86 1.47
C PRO A 171 15.98 -15.62 2.32
N VAL A 172 16.19 -16.93 2.55
CA VAL A 172 15.33 -17.77 3.38
C VAL A 172 15.51 -17.44 4.86
N ALA A 173 16.75 -17.23 5.32
CA ALA A 173 17.03 -16.77 6.69
C ALA A 173 16.36 -15.43 6.98
N VAL A 174 16.46 -14.47 6.05
CA VAL A 174 15.79 -13.16 6.14
C VAL A 174 14.27 -13.33 6.22
N ALA A 175 13.68 -14.23 5.43
CA ALA A 175 12.25 -14.51 5.46
C ALA A 175 11.80 -15.07 6.82
N ALA A 176 12.59 -16.00 7.40
CA ALA A 176 12.32 -16.57 8.72
C ALA A 176 12.32 -15.51 9.82
N ILE A 177 13.34 -14.63 9.83
CA ILE A 177 13.46 -13.53 10.79
C ILE A 177 12.30 -12.54 10.62
N ARG A 178 11.93 -12.18 9.39
CA ARG A 178 10.79 -11.28 9.11
C ARG A 178 9.46 -11.85 9.57
N ARG A 179 9.24 -13.16 9.38
CA ARG A 179 8.05 -13.87 9.86
C ARG A 179 7.98 -13.82 11.39
N TRP A 180 9.05 -14.16 12.06
CA TRP A 180 9.17 -14.11 13.52
C TRP A 180 8.90 -12.69 14.05
N TRP A 181 9.53 -11.66 13.46
CA TRP A 181 9.31 -10.27 13.83
C TRP A 181 7.83 -9.87 13.78
N ARG A 182 7.13 -10.24 12.70
CA ARG A 182 5.70 -9.94 12.56
C ARG A 182 4.85 -10.62 13.64
N ILE A 183 5.20 -11.85 14.01
CA ILE A 183 4.47 -12.61 15.03
C ILE A 183 4.69 -11.99 16.41
N GLU A 184 5.94 -11.68 16.77
CA GLU A 184 6.30 -11.18 18.10
C GLU A 184 5.88 -9.72 18.33
N THR A 185 6.00 -8.87 17.32
CA THR A 185 5.77 -7.42 17.50
C THR A 185 4.44 -6.93 16.94
N GLY A 186 3.79 -7.73 16.09
CA GLY A 186 2.63 -7.28 15.30
C GLY A 186 2.98 -6.27 14.20
N GLU A 187 4.25 -5.89 14.06
CA GLU A 187 4.71 -4.93 13.07
C GLU A 187 4.96 -5.59 11.71
N ILE A 188 4.45 -4.97 10.64
CA ILE A 188 4.60 -5.49 9.28
C ILE A 188 6.02 -5.28 8.75
N HIS A 189 6.71 -4.25 9.22
CA HIS A 189 8.05 -3.87 8.77
C HIS A 189 9.07 -4.18 9.86
N PRO A 190 10.02 -5.10 9.61
CA PRO A 190 11.15 -5.29 10.51
C PRO A 190 12.03 -4.03 10.52
N PRO A 191 12.88 -3.85 11.53
CA PRO A 191 13.88 -2.80 11.53
C PRO A 191 14.75 -2.86 10.26
N ASP A 192 15.38 -1.73 9.93
CA ASP A 192 16.24 -1.63 8.74
C ASP A 192 17.30 -2.75 8.78
N HIS A 193 17.62 -3.30 7.60
CA HIS A 193 18.63 -4.35 7.43
C HIS A 193 20.03 -4.00 8.02
N ARG A 194 20.26 -2.74 8.38
CA ARG A 194 21.45 -2.29 9.10
C ARG A 194 21.41 -2.60 10.60
N ALA A 195 20.24 -2.99 11.12
CA ALA A 195 20.02 -3.34 12.52
C ALA A 195 19.89 -4.86 12.72
N LEU A 196 19.93 -5.64 11.63
CA LEU A 196 20.01 -7.09 11.59
C LEU A 196 21.40 -7.54 11.11
#